data_fb3f3b9fc2dc3684a5edcda794859951
#
_entry.id   fb3f3b9fc2dc3684a5edcda794859951
#
_cell.length_a   1.000
_cell.length_b   1.000
_cell.length_c   1.000
_cell.angle_alpha   90.00
_cell.angle_beta   90.00
_cell.angle_gamma   90.00
#
_symmetry.space_group_name_H-M   'P 1'
#
loop_
_entity.id
_entity.type
_entity.pdbx_description
1 polymer ?
#
loop_
_entity_poly.entity_id
_entity_poly.type
_entity_poly.pdbx_seq_one_letter_code
_entity_poly.pdbx_strand_id
1 'polypeptide(L)'
;QLCLSEVCRAGYENAFTITGAPYGASGTYKAEDMTESCVPRSLTRDDGLWRMLCECPDTRREIPDSRFDVKAMYDPKVGTAGKTYSKMAHLLDGLSLFDARMFGISPGESAGMDPQQRLLLEGSFEAATAAGYDKGSMNGAAIGTFVGLGNNDWAHMAASRQDATTTLTGHSPSVASGRIAFHLGFVGPAVTIDTACSSALVALDHAT
;
A
#
# COMPACT_ATOMS: atom_id res chain seq x y z
N GLN A 1 -14.81 -0.19 9.10
CA GLN A 1 -13.45 0.35 8.94
C GLN A 1 -13.15 1.20 10.15
N LEU A 2 -12.49 0.58 11.14
CA LEU A 2 -12.00 1.32 12.30
C LEU A 2 -10.87 2.23 11.82
N CYS A 3 -11.04 3.51 12.01
CA CYS A 3 -9.96 4.46 11.81
C CYS A 3 -8.84 4.11 12.78
N LEU A 4 -7.59 4.10 12.34
CA LEU A 4 -6.40 3.89 13.19
C LEU A 4 -6.42 4.77 14.45
N SER A 5 -6.98 5.97 14.36
CA SER A 5 -7.20 6.87 15.49
C SER A 5 -8.23 6.36 16.54
N GLU A 6 -9.14 5.49 16.17
CA GLU A 6 -10.12 4.90 17.08
C GLU A 6 -9.57 3.66 17.78
N VAL A 7 -8.72 2.90 17.10
CA VAL A 7 -7.97 1.79 17.74
C VAL A 7 -7.01 2.35 18.81
N CYS A 8 -6.33 3.46 18.52
CA CYS A 8 -5.51 4.17 19.51
C CYS A 8 -6.33 4.69 20.70
N ARG A 9 -7.55 5.22 20.48
CA ARG A 9 -8.44 5.70 21.54
C ARG A 9 -9.03 4.59 22.40
N ALA A 10 -9.06 3.36 21.92
CA ALA A 10 -9.54 2.20 22.68
C ALA A 10 -8.51 1.59 23.64
N GLY A 11 -7.39 2.26 23.88
CA GLY A 11 -6.36 1.84 24.85
C GLY A 11 -5.21 1.02 24.27
N TYR A 12 -5.12 0.89 22.96
CA TYR A 12 -4.00 0.23 22.28
C TYR A 12 -3.00 1.29 21.79
N GLU A 13 -2.42 2.03 22.72
CA GLU A 13 -1.62 3.23 22.46
C GLU A 13 -0.39 2.97 21.58
N ASN A 14 0.02 1.72 21.38
CA ASN A 14 1.27 1.36 20.72
C ASN A 14 1.11 0.35 19.57
N ALA A 15 -0.10 0.18 19.02
CA ALA A 15 -0.32 -0.75 17.92
C ALA A 15 -0.90 -0.04 16.69
N PHE A 16 -0.24 -0.22 15.54
CA PHE A 16 -0.74 0.20 14.23
C PHE A 16 -0.97 -1.02 13.36
N THR A 17 -2.15 -1.12 12.82
CA THR A 17 -2.47 -2.13 11.82
C THR A 17 -2.53 -1.47 10.47
N ILE A 18 -1.66 -1.92 9.56
CA ILE A 18 -1.64 -1.48 8.19
C ILE A 18 -2.16 -2.61 7.34
N THR A 19 -3.30 -2.40 6.77
CA THR A 19 -3.85 -3.34 5.81
C THR A 19 -3.20 -3.07 4.47
N GLY A 20 -2.69 -4.09 3.78
CA GLY A 20 -2.01 -3.98 2.48
C GLY A 20 -2.86 -3.44 1.33
N ALA A 21 -3.91 -2.70 1.66
CA ALA A 21 -4.64 -1.93 0.68
C ALA A 21 -3.77 -0.76 0.20
N PRO A 22 -3.76 -0.48 -1.07
CA PRO A 22 -2.85 0.47 -1.71
C PRO A 22 -3.26 1.93 -1.49
N TYR A 23 -3.43 2.36 -0.25
CA TYR A 23 -3.97 3.66 0.09
C TYR A 23 -3.00 4.45 0.98
N GLY A 24 -1.87 4.82 0.47
CA GLY A 24 -0.98 5.76 1.13
C GLY A 24 -0.46 6.77 0.13
N ALA A 25 -0.40 8.01 0.46
CA ALA A 25 0.30 8.99 -0.34
C ALA A 25 0.77 10.17 0.48
N SER A 26 2.05 10.39 0.49
CA SER A 26 2.61 11.71 0.67
C SER A 26 2.79 12.36 -0.71
N GLY A 27 1.77 12.93 -1.24
CA GLY A 27 1.84 13.76 -2.44
C GLY A 27 0.71 14.76 -2.33
N THR A 28 1.02 16.05 -2.39
CA THR A 28 0.02 17.09 -2.59
C THR A 28 -0.64 16.86 -3.94
N TYR A 29 -1.64 15.98 -3.96
CA TYR A 29 -2.54 15.86 -5.09
C TYR A 29 -3.35 17.15 -5.13
N LYS A 30 -3.18 17.92 -6.18
CA LYS A 30 -4.15 18.94 -6.52
C LYS A 30 -5.42 18.23 -6.96
N ALA A 31 -6.57 18.69 -6.48
CA ALA A 31 -7.88 18.13 -6.86
C ALA A 31 -8.10 18.11 -8.39
N GLU A 32 -7.34 18.89 -9.12
CA GLU A 32 -7.32 19.00 -10.58
C GLU A 32 -6.73 17.77 -11.30
N ASP A 33 -5.90 16.97 -10.60
CA ASP A 33 -5.25 15.77 -11.17
C ASP A 33 -6.07 14.48 -10.99
N MET A 34 -7.20 14.57 -10.28
CA MET A 34 -8.09 13.44 -10.08
C MET A 34 -9.13 13.39 -11.20
N THR A 35 -8.95 12.49 -12.15
CA THR A 35 -10.07 12.09 -12.99
C THR A 35 -11.14 11.43 -12.10
N GLU A 36 -12.43 11.72 -12.32
CA GLU A 36 -13.56 11.26 -11.50
C GLU A 36 -13.63 9.73 -11.25
N SER A 37 -12.78 8.97 -11.92
CA SER A 37 -12.73 7.51 -11.89
C SER A 37 -11.53 6.91 -11.16
N CYS A 38 -10.80 7.68 -10.35
CA CYS A 38 -9.62 7.17 -9.63
C CYS A 38 -9.93 6.80 -8.19
N VAL A 39 -9.33 5.71 -7.73
CA VAL A 39 -9.31 5.39 -6.29
C VAL A 39 -8.30 6.30 -5.61
N PRO A 40 -8.73 7.07 -4.59
CA PRO A 40 -7.83 7.97 -3.89
C PRO A 40 -6.70 7.24 -3.17
N ARG A 41 -5.52 7.84 -3.13
CA ARG A 41 -4.35 7.31 -2.43
C ARG A 41 -4.26 7.75 -0.97
N SER A 42 -4.93 8.81 -0.59
CA SER A 42 -4.85 9.36 0.77
C SER A 42 -5.76 8.61 1.74
N LEU A 43 -5.24 8.33 2.92
CA LEU A 43 -5.99 7.76 4.06
C LEU A 43 -6.54 8.82 5.00
N THR A 44 -6.22 10.10 4.79
CA THR A 44 -6.61 11.17 5.69
C THR A 44 -8.12 11.41 5.65
N ARG A 45 -8.66 11.82 6.80
CA ARG A 45 -10.10 11.88 7.08
C ARG A 45 -10.90 12.81 6.12
N ASP A 46 -10.25 13.83 5.61
CA ASP A 46 -10.90 14.83 4.75
C ASP A 46 -10.78 14.50 3.26
N ASP A 47 -10.09 13.42 2.94
CA ASP A 47 -9.72 13.05 1.59
C ASP A 47 -10.36 11.77 1.10
N GLY A 48 -10.49 11.78 -0.14
CA GLY A 48 -10.75 10.82 -1.17
C GLY A 48 -11.33 9.49 -0.72
N LEU A 49 -10.69 8.67 0.12
CA LEU A 49 -11.19 7.31 0.41
C LEU A 49 -12.51 7.33 1.18
N TRP A 50 -12.60 8.10 2.27
CA TRP A 50 -13.84 8.17 3.04
C TRP A 50 -14.98 8.80 2.24
N ARG A 51 -14.69 9.88 1.52
CA ARG A 51 -15.66 10.52 0.62
C ARG A 51 -16.09 9.56 -0.47
N MET A 52 -15.16 8.85 -1.12
CA MET A 52 -15.46 7.83 -2.11
C MET A 52 -16.37 6.72 -1.55
N LEU A 53 -16.12 6.26 -0.33
CA LEU A 53 -16.96 5.25 0.32
C LEU A 53 -18.38 5.78 0.62
N CYS A 54 -18.50 7.05 1.02
CA CYS A 54 -19.79 7.68 1.28
C CYS A 54 -20.59 7.98 0.01
N GLU A 55 -19.91 8.45 -1.04
CA GLU A 55 -20.52 8.82 -2.33
C GLU A 55 -20.74 7.64 -3.25
N CYS A 56 -20.03 6.51 -3.02
CA CYS A 56 -20.09 5.29 -3.83
C CYS A 56 -19.97 5.53 -5.34
N PRO A 57 -19.02 6.35 -5.83
CA PRO A 57 -18.86 6.58 -7.25
C PRO A 57 -18.40 5.30 -7.96
N ASP A 58 -18.71 5.17 -9.24
CA ASP A 58 -18.11 4.12 -10.07
C ASP A 58 -16.68 4.53 -10.46
N THR A 59 -15.71 3.93 -9.78
CA THR A 59 -14.27 4.20 -10.01
C THR A 59 -13.66 3.32 -11.11
N ARG A 60 -14.48 2.55 -11.85
CA ARG A 60 -13.99 1.74 -12.96
C ARG A 60 -13.57 2.62 -14.13
N ARG A 61 -12.43 2.30 -14.71
CA ARG A 61 -11.98 2.90 -15.96
C ARG A 61 -11.31 1.87 -16.86
N GLU A 62 -11.19 2.19 -18.14
CA GLU A 62 -10.45 1.34 -19.06
C GLU A 62 -8.98 1.27 -18.65
N ILE A 63 -8.41 0.07 -18.70
CA ILE A 63 -7.02 -0.15 -18.33
C ILE A 63 -6.14 0.53 -19.37
N PRO A 64 -5.30 1.51 -18.99
CA PRO A 64 -4.46 2.23 -19.95
C PRO A 64 -3.27 1.37 -20.39
N ASP A 65 -2.79 1.61 -21.60
CA ASP A 65 -1.64 0.92 -22.19
C ASP A 65 -0.35 1.05 -21.34
N SER A 66 -0.28 2.08 -20.47
CA SER A 66 0.81 2.25 -19.52
C SER A 66 0.84 1.18 -18.40
N ARG A 67 -0.25 0.46 -18.19
CA ARG A 67 -0.33 -0.65 -17.21
C ARG A 67 0.01 -1.97 -17.89
N PHE A 68 -0.72 -2.32 -18.92
CA PHE A 68 -0.42 -3.45 -19.81
C PHE A 68 -1.27 -3.34 -21.09
N ASP A 69 -0.86 -4.06 -22.15
CA ASP A 69 -1.62 -4.13 -23.40
C ASP A 69 -2.89 -4.96 -23.22
N VAL A 70 -3.95 -4.27 -22.77
CA VAL A 70 -5.26 -4.91 -22.57
C VAL A 70 -5.85 -5.43 -23.88
N LYS A 71 -5.52 -4.81 -25.03
CA LYS A 71 -6.06 -5.22 -26.34
C LYS A 71 -5.55 -6.60 -26.74
N ALA A 72 -4.26 -6.88 -26.45
CA ALA A 72 -3.67 -8.19 -26.68
C ALA A 72 -4.27 -9.28 -25.77
N MET A 73 -4.76 -8.90 -24.59
CA MET A 73 -5.29 -9.82 -23.57
C MET A 73 -6.82 -9.96 -23.61
N TYR A 74 -7.50 -9.11 -24.36
CA TYR A 74 -8.96 -9.07 -24.35
C TYR A 74 -9.61 -10.03 -25.35
N ASP A 75 -10.65 -10.72 -24.91
CA ASP A 75 -11.59 -11.46 -25.76
C ASP A 75 -13.00 -11.33 -25.14
N PRO A 76 -14.01 -10.85 -25.88
CA PRO A 76 -15.37 -10.72 -25.33
C PRO A 76 -16.00 -12.07 -24.96
N LYS A 77 -15.44 -13.17 -25.45
CA LYS A 77 -15.94 -14.52 -25.15
C LYS A 77 -15.41 -14.97 -23.80
N VAL A 78 -16.32 -15.19 -22.86
CA VAL A 78 -16.00 -15.72 -21.53
C VAL A 78 -15.37 -17.11 -21.64
N GLY A 79 -14.30 -17.33 -20.92
CA GLY A 79 -13.62 -18.64 -20.85
C GLY A 79 -12.58 -18.90 -21.93
N THR A 80 -12.25 -17.93 -22.78
CA THR A 80 -11.11 -18.04 -23.71
C THR A 80 -9.81 -18.14 -22.93
N ALA A 81 -9.05 -19.22 -23.14
CA ALA A 81 -7.81 -19.48 -22.42
C ALA A 81 -6.79 -18.35 -22.61
N GLY A 82 -6.19 -17.87 -21.51
CA GLY A 82 -5.20 -16.80 -21.53
C GLY A 82 -5.73 -15.40 -21.87
N LYS A 83 -7.06 -15.21 -21.87
CA LYS A 83 -7.72 -13.93 -22.17
C LYS A 83 -8.58 -13.45 -21.02
N THR A 84 -8.81 -12.14 -20.98
CA THR A 84 -9.77 -11.49 -20.09
C THR A 84 -10.96 -10.98 -20.90
N TYR A 85 -12.16 -11.08 -20.36
CA TYR A 85 -13.36 -10.49 -20.96
C TYR A 85 -13.66 -9.08 -20.43
N SER A 86 -12.85 -8.57 -19.52
CA SER A 86 -12.95 -7.21 -18.98
C SER A 86 -11.80 -6.33 -19.45
N LYS A 87 -12.14 -5.12 -19.89
CA LYS A 87 -11.18 -4.05 -20.16
C LYS A 87 -11.13 -3.01 -19.03
N MET A 88 -12.02 -3.16 -18.06
CA MET A 88 -12.20 -2.18 -16.99
C MET A 88 -11.59 -2.69 -15.70
N ALA A 89 -10.96 -1.78 -14.96
CA ALA A 89 -10.44 -2.04 -13.63
C ALA A 89 -10.55 -0.79 -12.74
N HIS A 90 -10.52 -1.01 -11.44
CA HIS A 90 -10.31 0.05 -10.46
C HIS A 90 -8.80 0.25 -10.32
N LEU A 91 -8.30 1.39 -10.74
CA LEU A 91 -6.86 1.66 -10.80
C LEU A 91 -6.47 2.74 -9.81
N LEU A 92 -5.33 2.54 -9.20
CA LEU A 92 -4.67 3.50 -8.35
C LEU A 92 -3.65 4.29 -9.19
N ASP A 93 -3.70 5.61 -9.11
CA ASP A 93 -2.74 6.48 -9.77
C ASP A 93 -1.50 6.71 -8.91
N GLY A 94 -0.42 7.18 -9.55
CA GLY A 94 0.79 7.59 -8.86
C GLY A 94 1.57 6.47 -8.17
N LEU A 95 1.37 5.18 -8.52
CA LEU A 95 2.11 4.05 -7.94
C LEU A 95 3.64 4.12 -8.13
N SER A 96 4.09 4.89 -9.14
CA SER A 96 5.51 5.15 -9.38
C SER A 96 6.08 6.27 -8.52
N LEU A 97 5.22 7.05 -7.85
CA LEU A 97 5.65 8.14 -6.98
C LEU A 97 5.96 7.59 -5.59
N PHE A 98 7.14 7.92 -5.09
CA PHE A 98 7.57 7.56 -3.74
C PHE A 98 8.71 8.48 -3.30
N ASP A 99 8.59 9.09 -2.14
CA ASP A 99 9.67 9.90 -1.57
C ASP A 99 10.69 9.03 -0.82
N ALA A 100 11.59 8.40 -1.59
CA ALA A 100 12.64 7.57 -1.02
C ALA A 100 13.56 8.33 -0.04
N ARG A 101 13.78 9.64 -0.28
CA ARG A 101 14.66 10.47 0.57
C ARG A 101 14.09 10.64 1.96
N MET A 102 12.79 10.76 2.07
CA MET A 102 12.09 10.88 3.36
C MET A 102 12.40 9.70 4.28
N PHE A 103 12.52 8.49 3.70
CA PHE A 103 12.79 7.25 4.41
C PHE A 103 14.29 6.86 4.42
N GLY A 104 15.17 7.67 3.86
CA GLY A 104 16.60 7.35 3.77
C GLY A 104 16.91 6.19 2.83
N ILE A 105 16.05 5.93 1.85
CA ILE A 105 16.19 4.84 0.87
C ILE A 105 16.91 5.36 -0.38
N SER A 106 17.87 4.59 -0.88
CA SER A 106 18.57 4.95 -2.11
C SER A 106 17.68 4.84 -3.35
N PRO A 107 17.93 5.62 -4.42
CA PRO A 107 17.16 5.51 -5.67
C PRO A 107 17.17 4.09 -6.26
N GLY A 108 18.31 3.40 -6.20
CA GLY A 108 18.44 2.02 -6.69
C GLY A 108 17.60 1.04 -5.89
N GLU A 109 17.64 1.11 -4.57
CA GLU A 109 16.79 0.30 -3.71
C GLU A 109 15.31 0.59 -3.94
N SER A 110 14.93 1.88 -4.00
CA SER A 110 13.57 2.31 -4.26
C SER A 110 13.01 1.77 -5.58
N ALA A 111 13.82 1.76 -6.63
CA ALA A 111 13.42 1.21 -7.93
C ALA A 111 13.15 -0.30 -7.89
N GLY A 112 13.89 -1.02 -7.04
CA GLY A 112 13.74 -2.47 -6.85
C GLY A 112 12.64 -2.87 -5.86
N MET A 113 12.10 -1.90 -5.09
CA MET A 113 11.06 -2.18 -4.09
C MET A 113 9.69 -2.43 -4.73
N ASP A 114 8.98 -3.41 -4.19
CA ASP A 114 7.57 -3.62 -4.46
C ASP A 114 6.77 -2.33 -4.18
N PRO A 115 5.91 -1.88 -5.10
CA PRO A 115 5.00 -0.77 -4.85
C PRO A 115 4.20 -0.90 -3.54
N GLN A 116 3.83 -2.12 -3.14
CA GLN A 116 3.15 -2.38 -1.88
C GLN A 116 3.99 -1.94 -0.67
N GLN A 117 5.29 -2.27 -0.66
CA GLN A 117 6.19 -1.85 0.43
C GLN A 117 6.36 -0.33 0.48
N ARG A 118 6.39 0.35 -0.68
CA ARG A 118 6.47 1.81 -0.75
C ARG A 118 5.22 2.47 -0.17
N LEU A 119 4.04 2.01 -0.58
CA LEU A 119 2.76 2.50 -0.08
C LEU A 119 2.57 2.22 1.42
N LEU A 120 3.02 1.06 1.90
CA LEU A 120 2.99 0.73 3.32
C LEU A 120 3.85 1.67 4.15
N LEU A 121 5.04 2.06 3.68
CA LEU A 121 5.88 3.05 4.36
C LEU A 121 5.20 4.42 4.44
N GLU A 122 4.66 4.91 3.32
CA GLU A 122 3.94 6.19 3.28
C GLU A 122 2.73 6.17 4.21
N GLY A 123 1.87 5.16 4.09
CA GLY A 123 0.67 5.03 4.92
C GLY A 123 0.99 4.86 6.41
N SER A 124 2.08 4.15 6.76
CA SER A 124 2.51 4.03 8.15
C SER A 124 2.96 5.35 8.73
N PHE A 125 3.72 6.11 7.96
CA PHE A 125 4.18 7.44 8.37
C PHE A 125 3.01 8.40 8.56
N GLU A 126 2.06 8.42 7.61
CA GLU A 126 0.83 9.23 7.72
C GLU A 126 0.03 8.83 8.96
N ALA A 127 -0.17 7.53 9.20
CA ALA A 127 -0.91 7.04 10.34
C ALA A 127 -0.25 7.42 11.68
N ALA A 128 1.07 7.26 11.79
CA ALA A 128 1.79 7.62 12.98
C ALA A 128 1.74 9.15 13.23
N THR A 129 1.87 9.95 12.16
CA THR A 129 1.76 11.41 12.24
C THR A 129 0.35 11.84 12.65
N ALA A 130 -0.68 11.21 12.11
CA ALA A 130 -2.07 11.48 12.49
C ALA A 130 -2.37 11.09 13.95
N ALA A 131 -1.63 10.11 14.50
CA ALA A 131 -1.68 9.75 15.91
C ALA A 131 -0.85 10.69 16.83
N GLY A 132 -0.20 11.70 16.27
CA GLY A 132 0.55 12.71 17.02
C GLY A 132 2.04 12.41 17.19
N TYR A 133 2.56 11.36 16.54
CA TYR A 133 3.99 11.11 16.52
C TYR A 133 4.69 11.98 15.49
N ASP A 134 5.80 12.56 15.87
CA ASP A 134 6.76 13.17 14.94
C ASP A 134 7.92 12.20 14.66
N LYS A 135 8.80 12.56 13.75
CA LYS A 135 9.92 11.71 13.33
C LYS A 135 10.88 11.39 14.50
N GLY A 136 10.97 12.27 15.48
CA GLY A 136 11.82 12.08 16.69
C GLY A 136 11.18 11.10 17.66
N SER A 137 9.89 11.24 17.93
CA SER A 137 9.14 10.39 18.86
C SER A 137 8.81 9.00 18.31
N MET A 138 8.82 8.83 16.98
CA MET A 138 8.73 7.51 16.34
C MET A 138 9.95 6.64 16.64
N ASN A 139 11.14 7.24 16.64
CA ASN A 139 12.38 6.51 16.81
C ASN A 139 12.52 5.97 18.25
N GLY A 140 12.59 4.66 18.39
CA GLY A 140 12.61 3.95 19.67
C GLY A 140 11.24 3.74 20.32
N ALA A 141 10.15 4.13 19.64
CA ALA A 141 8.81 3.92 20.16
C ALA A 141 8.45 2.41 20.17
N ALA A 142 7.82 1.96 21.26
CA ALA A 142 7.33 0.58 21.41
C ALA A 142 6.04 0.35 20.63
N ILE A 143 6.12 0.50 19.31
CA ILE A 143 5.00 0.36 18.38
C ILE A 143 5.13 -0.95 17.62
N GLY A 144 4.08 -1.78 17.65
CA GLY A 144 3.96 -2.99 16.84
C GLY A 144 3.53 -2.68 15.41
N THR A 145 4.02 -3.47 14.46
CA THR A 145 3.69 -3.36 13.03
C THR A 145 3.10 -4.67 12.54
N PHE A 146 1.82 -4.67 12.22
CA PHE A 146 1.09 -5.85 11.73
C PHE A 146 0.57 -5.56 10.33
N VAL A 147 1.03 -6.32 9.34
CA VAL A 147 0.75 -6.10 7.91
C VAL A 147 0.03 -7.30 7.32
N GLY A 148 -1.13 -7.06 6.71
CA GLY A 148 -1.80 -8.05 5.88
C GLY A 148 -1.32 -7.95 4.43
N LEU A 149 -0.60 -8.94 3.91
CA LEU A 149 -0.02 -8.94 2.56
C LEU A 149 0.00 -10.36 1.98
N GLY A 150 -0.80 -10.60 0.94
CA GLY A 150 -0.96 -11.93 0.36
C GLY A 150 -0.41 -12.11 -1.07
N ASN A 151 -0.03 -11.05 -1.77
CA ASN A 151 0.43 -11.13 -3.16
C ASN A 151 1.91 -10.75 -3.29
N ASN A 152 2.63 -11.49 -4.13
CA ASN A 152 4.05 -11.26 -4.43
C ASN A 152 4.34 -11.30 -5.94
N ASP A 153 3.49 -10.66 -6.73
CA ASP A 153 3.64 -10.56 -8.19
C ASP A 153 4.85 -9.74 -8.62
N TRP A 154 5.29 -8.78 -7.79
CA TRP A 154 6.51 -8.03 -8.03
C TRP A 154 7.76 -8.92 -8.13
N ALA A 155 7.85 -10.00 -7.37
CA ALA A 155 8.94 -10.96 -7.46
C ALA A 155 9.00 -11.62 -8.84
N HIS A 156 7.85 -11.95 -9.44
CA HIS A 156 7.78 -12.54 -10.77
C HIS A 156 8.19 -11.52 -11.84
N MET A 157 7.78 -10.26 -11.71
CA MET A 157 8.19 -9.18 -12.61
C MET A 157 9.70 -8.89 -12.49
N ALA A 158 10.24 -8.88 -11.29
CA ALA A 158 11.64 -8.67 -11.02
C ALA A 158 12.51 -9.77 -11.63
N ALA A 159 12.13 -11.03 -11.47
CA ALA A 159 12.83 -12.16 -12.07
C ALA A 159 12.88 -12.08 -13.60
N SER A 160 11.84 -11.54 -14.25
CA SER A 160 11.80 -11.37 -15.71
C SER A 160 12.70 -10.25 -16.22
N ARG A 161 13.02 -9.27 -15.38
CA ARG A 161 13.86 -8.10 -15.76
C ARG A 161 15.35 -8.33 -15.66
N GLN A 162 15.80 -9.43 -15.07
CA GLN A 162 17.22 -9.75 -14.82
C GLN A 162 18.00 -8.60 -14.14
N ASP A 163 17.30 -7.74 -13.42
CA ASP A 163 17.88 -6.55 -12.82
C ASP A 163 18.46 -6.92 -11.45
N ALA A 164 19.81 -6.90 -11.37
CA ALA A 164 20.53 -7.23 -10.11
C ALA A 164 20.23 -6.25 -8.97
N THR A 165 19.49 -5.16 -9.25
CA THR A 165 19.06 -4.18 -8.25
C THR A 165 17.84 -4.63 -7.45
N THR A 166 17.13 -5.65 -7.90
CA THR A 166 16.01 -6.23 -7.16
C THR A 166 16.53 -7.15 -6.08
N THR A 167 16.83 -6.58 -4.94
CA THR A 167 17.22 -7.35 -3.76
C THR A 167 16.03 -8.16 -3.25
N LEU A 168 16.31 -9.33 -2.68
CA LEU A 168 15.31 -10.21 -2.04
C LEU A 168 14.42 -9.41 -1.06
N THR A 169 14.99 -8.43 -0.37
CA THR A 169 14.29 -7.54 0.57
C THR A 169 13.28 -6.62 -0.12
N GLY A 170 13.45 -6.31 -1.40
CA GLY A 170 12.56 -5.43 -2.16
C GLY A 170 11.20 -6.05 -2.46
N HIS A 171 11.09 -7.38 -2.46
CA HIS A 171 9.85 -8.07 -2.85
C HIS A 171 9.40 -9.17 -1.88
N SER A 172 10.17 -9.46 -0.83
CA SER A 172 9.74 -10.46 0.16
C SER A 172 8.60 -9.94 1.04
N PRO A 173 7.45 -10.61 1.10
CA PRO A 173 6.34 -10.19 1.95
C PRO A 173 6.72 -10.09 3.43
N SER A 174 7.57 -11.01 3.92
CA SER A 174 8.03 -11.02 5.31
C SER A 174 8.82 -9.77 5.71
N VAL A 175 9.39 -9.06 4.73
CA VAL A 175 10.15 -7.84 4.97
C VAL A 175 9.24 -6.61 5.11
N ALA A 176 8.01 -6.68 4.65
CA ALA A 176 7.12 -5.51 4.60
C ALA A 176 6.91 -4.86 5.98
N SER A 177 6.57 -5.64 7.01
CA SER A 177 6.42 -5.13 8.38
C SER A 177 7.75 -4.70 9.00
N GLY A 178 8.82 -5.47 8.78
CA GLY A 178 10.16 -5.15 9.27
C GLY A 178 10.71 -3.86 8.65
N ARG A 179 10.44 -3.60 7.38
CA ARG A 179 10.84 -2.38 6.68
C ARG A 179 10.18 -1.14 7.27
N ILE A 180 8.90 -1.21 7.62
CA ILE A 180 8.20 -0.13 8.31
C ILE A 180 8.86 0.13 9.66
N ALA A 181 9.01 -0.92 10.49
CA ALA A 181 9.63 -0.81 11.80
C ALA A 181 11.04 -0.21 11.71
N PHE A 182 11.86 -0.66 10.76
CA PHE A 182 13.22 -0.18 10.56
C PHE A 182 13.28 1.30 10.19
N HIS A 183 12.53 1.73 9.16
CA HIS A 183 12.61 3.11 8.65
C HIS A 183 11.92 4.14 9.55
N LEU A 184 10.92 3.72 10.33
CA LEU A 184 10.25 4.59 11.29
C LEU A 184 10.85 4.49 12.70
N GLY A 185 11.75 3.53 12.93
CA GLY A 185 12.44 3.34 14.21
C GLY A 185 11.59 2.67 15.29
N PHE A 186 10.56 1.92 14.91
CA PHE A 186 9.70 1.20 15.86
C PHE A 186 10.42 -0.03 16.44
N VAL A 187 10.24 -0.29 17.73
CA VAL A 187 10.90 -1.40 18.44
C VAL A 187 9.92 -2.48 18.92
N GLY A 188 8.65 -2.38 18.55
CA GLY A 188 7.65 -3.41 18.83
C GLY A 188 7.70 -4.60 17.86
N PRO A 189 6.78 -5.58 18.00
CA PRO A 189 6.67 -6.71 17.09
C PRO A 189 6.44 -6.27 15.64
N ALA A 190 7.07 -6.97 14.69
CA ALA A 190 6.87 -6.73 13.26
C ALA A 190 6.46 -8.04 12.59
N VAL A 191 5.21 -8.12 12.16
CA VAL A 191 4.59 -9.35 11.65
C VAL A 191 3.90 -9.08 10.32
N THR A 192 4.17 -9.91 9.32
CA THR A 192 3.40 -9.92 8.07
C THR A 192 2.56 -11.20 8.01
N ILE A 193 1.29 -11.05 7.71
CA ILE A 193 0.27 -12.09 7.76
C ILE A 193 -0.33 -12.27 6.37
N ASP A 194 -0.36 -13.51 5.91
CA ASP A 194 -1.06 -13.91 4.69
C ASP A 194 -2.13 -14.94 5.01
N THR A 195 -3.38 -14.52 4.93
CA THR A 195 -4.58 -15.36 4.96
C THR A 195 -5.49 -15.03 3.77
N ALA A 196 -4.88 -14.69 2.63
CA ALA A 196 -5.55 -14.27 1.41
C ALA A 196 -6.44 -13.03 1.63
N CYS A 197 -7.71 -13.06 1.24
CA CYS A 197 -8.64 -11.93 1.37
C CYS A 197 -8.90 -11.48 2.82
N SER A 198 -8.63 -12.32 3.82
CA SER A 198 -8.81 -12.00 5.24
C SER A 198 -7.55 -11.45 5.93
N SER A 199 -6.41 -11.34 5.24
CA SER A 199 -5.13 -10.95 5.83
C SER A 199 -5.21 -9.66 6.66
N ALA A 200 -5.93 -8.67 6.15
CA ALA A 200 -6.10 -7.38 6.80
C ALA A 200 -6.86 -7.48 8.15
N LEU A 201 -7.94 -8.29 8.19
CA LEU A 201 -8.72 -8.49 9.41
C LEU A 201 -7.95 -9.32 10.44
N VAL A 202 -7.20 -10.34 10.00
CA VAL A 202 -6.35 -11.13 10.87
C VAL A 202 -5.19 -10.29 11.42
N ALA A 203 -4.58 -9.42 10.61
CA ALA A 203 -3.57 -8.49 11.08
C ALA A 203 -4.13 -7.51 12.15
N LEU A 204 -5.36 -7.05 11.97
CA LEU A 204 -6.05 -6.21 12.94
C LEU A 204 -6.30 -6.96 14.26
N ASP A 205 -6.76 -8.20 14.19
CA ASP A 205 -7.01 -9.05 15.39
C ASP A 205 -5.71 -9.29 16.17
N HIS A 206 -4.61 -9.54 15.46
CA HIS A 206 -3.29 -9.71 16.11
C HIS A 206 -2.73 -8.42 16.73
N ALA A 207 -3.18 -7.26 16.30
CA ALA A 207 -2.74 -5.96 16.81
C ALA A 207 -3.51 -5.52 18.06
N THR A 208 -4.60 -6.19 18.42
CA THR A 208 -5.45 -5.89 19.57
C THR A 208 -5.18 -6.84 20.72
#